data_93fff428c6e0031406dcb0184a2a0730
#
_entry.id   93fff428c6e0031406dcb0184a2a0730
#
_cell.length_a   1.000
_cell.length_b   1.000
_cell.length_c   1.000
_cell.angle_alpha   90.00
_cell.angle_beta   90.00
_cell.angle_gamma   90.00
#
_symmetry.space_group_name_H-M   'P 1'
#
loop_
_entity.id
_entity.type
_entity.pdbx_description
1 polymer ?
#
loop_
_entity_poly.entity_id
_entity_poly.type
_entity_poly.pdbx_seq_one_letter_code
_entity_poly.pdbx_strand_id
1 'polypeptide(L)'
;MLTVLSPCFASAEWASLPRHRADWDDATMDGRGASKREQKAAMRAAVLAARRAMPAAARAEAASSLTAAVLTLPEVMTARIVAVYVSIGTEPPTAELLDVLRSRDARVMVPVLREDLDLDWAIYETREQLSPGAHGVWAPEGPRLGVDAVADADVVLVPALAVGADGARLGRGGGSYDRALARVPAGRPRTALLYDGELLPGVPAEPHDQRVTGVVTPSGARHLVDGGP
;
A
#
# COMPACT_ATOMS: atom_id res chain seq x y z
N MET A 1 34.24 -7.37 12.59
CA MET A 1 33.35 -7.93 13.62
C MET A 1 32.00 -7.21 13.47
N LEU A 2 31.16 -7.72 12.54
CA LEU A 2 29.83 -7.11 12.26
C LEU A 2 28.83 -7.72 13.24
N THR A 3 28.35 -6.91 14.15
CA THR A 3 27.29 -7.27 15.08
C THR A 3 25.97 -7.25 14.30
N VAL A 4 25.43 -8.42 14.01
CA VAL A 4 24.09 -8.61 13.47
C VAL A 4 23.10 -8.20 14.56
N LEU A 5 22.45 -7.06 14.40
CA LEU A 5 21.31 -6.68 15.22
C LEU A 5 20.13 -7.60 14.86
N SER A 6 19.74 -8.45 15.80
CA SER A 6 18.55 -9.28 15.73
C SER A 6 17.30 -8.43 15.55
N PRO A 7 16.36 -8.82 14.65
CA PRO A 7 15.07 -8.16 14.52
C PRO A 7 14.17 -8.55 15.70
N CYS A 8 14.05 -7.68 16.68
CA CYS A 8 13.16 -7.85 17.82
C CYS A 8 11.78 -7.26 17.48
N PHE A 9 11.04 -7.85 16.54
CA PHE A 9 9.62 -7.57 16.30
C PHE A 9 8.87 -8.81 15.80
N ALA A 10 8.89 -9.86 16.62
CA ALA A 10 7.84 -10.86 16.56
C ALA A 10 6.86 -10.56 17.69
N SER A 11 5.95 -9.60 17.50
CA SER A 11 4.79 -9.53 18.39
C SER A 11 4.00 -10.83 18.24
N ALA A 12 3.56 -11.43 19.36
CA ALA A 12 2.84 -12.70 19.37
C ALA A 12 1.58 -12.72 18.49
N GLU A 13 1.04 -11.55 18.14
CA GLU A 13 -0.12 -11.38 17.28
C GLU A 13 0.16 -11.68 15.79
N TRP A 14 1.36 -11.39 15.28
CA TRP A 14 1.77 -11.79 13.93
C TRP A 14 2.01 -13.30 13.83
N ALA A 15 2.40 -13.94 14.93
CA ALA A 15 2.58 -15.38 15.00
C ALA A 15 1.26 -16.17 14.91
N SER A 16 0.13 -15.52 15.21
CA SER A 16 -1.21 -16.13 15.16
C SER A 16 -1.90 -16.00 13.80
N LEU A 17 -1.36 -15.21 12.84
CA LEU A 17 -1.89 -15.18 11.50
C LEU A 17 -1.50 -16.48 10.77
N PRO A 18 -2.43 -17.12 10.06
CA PRO A 18 -2.15 -18.29 9.25
C PRO A 18 -1.02 -18.01 8.26
N ARG A 19 0.01 -18.86 8.26
CA ARG A 19 1.25 -18.66 7.49
C ARG A 19 1.25 -19.34 6.13
N HIS A 20 0.30 -20.25 5.90
CA HIS A 20 0.14 -20.98 4.65
C HIS A 20 -1.26 -20.81 4.10
N ARG A 21 -1.40 -20.94 2.77
CA ARG A 21 -2.71 -20.88 2.11
C ARG A 21 -3.68 -21.93 2.70
N ALA A 22 -3.16 -23.12 3.01
CA ALA A 22 -3.91 -24.19 3.66
C ALA A 22 -4.44 -23.80 5.05
N ASP A 23 -3.69 -22.99 5.81
CA ASP A 23 -4.10 -22.57 7.17
C ASP A 23 -5.29 -21.60 7.12
N TRP A 24 -5.44 -20.83 6.03
CA TRP A 24 -6.61 -19.99 5.78
C TRP A 24 -7.81 -20.82 5.28
N ASP A 25 -7.54 -21.86 4.50
CA ASP A 25 -8.56 -22.81 4.03
C ASP A 25 -9.06 -23.67 5.21
N ASP A 26 -8.17 -24.05 6.14
CA ASP A 26 -8.50 -24.91 7.30
C ASP A 26 -9.21 -24.13 8.43
N ALA A 27 -8.84 -22.85 8.66
CA ALA A 27 -9.53 -21.99 9.65
C ALA A 27 -10.99 -21.67 9.27
N THR A 28 -11.41 -22.01 8.04
CA THR A 28 -12.77 -21.81 7.53
C THR A 28 -13.56 -23.10 7.36
N MET A 29 -13.00 -24.26 7.73
CA MET A 29 -13.60 -25.59 7.57
C MET A 29 -14.60 -25.94 8.67
N ASP A 30 -15.68 -25.17 8.78
CA ASP A 30 -16.95 -25.67 9.27
C ASP A 30 -17.93 -25.76 8.08
N GLY A 31 -17.83 -26.81 7.29
CA GLY A 31 -18.80 -27.34 6.33
C GLY A 31 -19.49 -26.43 5.31
N ARG A 32 -19.29 -25.10 5.36
CA ARG A 32 -19.74 -24.08 4.43
C ARG A 32 -18.62 -23.09 4.21
N GLY A 33 -17.86 -23.25 3.12
CA GLY A 33 -16.73 -22.39 2.79
C GLY A 33 -17.11 -20.92 2.82
N ALA A 34 -16.42 -20.10 3.64
CA ALA A 34 -16.62 -18.66 3.70
C ALA A 34 -16.45 -18.06 2.31
N SER A 35 -17.36 -17.17 1.91
CA SER A 35 -17.26 -16.46 0.65
C SER A 35 -15.98 -15.61 0.60
N LYS A 36 -15.45 -15.34 -0.58
CA LYS A 36 -14.28 -14.44 -0.75
C LYS A 36 -14.48 -13.10 -0.05
N ARG A 37 -15.71 -12.60 0.01
CA ARG A 37 -16.07 -11.36 0.70
C ARG A 37 -15.88 -11.47 2.21
N GLU A 38 -16.31 -12.58 2.81
CA GLU A 38 -16.15 -12.84 4.24
C GLU A 38 -14.67 -13.06 4.60
N GLN A 39 -13.92 -13.79 3.77
CA GLN A 39 -12.49 -13.97 3.93
C GLN A 39 -11.76 -12.61 3.88
N LYS A 40 -12.03 -11.77 2.86
CA LYS A 40 -11.50 -10.40 2.77
C LYS A 40 -11.86 -9.57 4.01
N ALA A 41 -13.07 -9.69 4.55
CA ALA A 41 -13.51 -8.94 5.72
C ALA A 41 -12.74 -9.38 6.99
N ALA A 42 -12.59 -10.68 7.21
CA ALA A 42 -11.81 -11.22 8.33
C ALA A 42 -10.34 -10.80 8.27
N MET A 43 -9.70 -10.89 7.09
CA MET A 43 -8.32 -10.44 6.89
C MET A 43 -8.16 -8.95 7.17
N ARG A 44 -9.08 -8.09 6.69
CA ARG A 44 -9.06 -6.65 6.99
C ARG A 44 -9.12 -6.39 8.48
N ALA A 45 -10.02 -7.06 9.19
CA ALA A 45 -10.18 -6.91 10.62
C ALA A 45 -8.90 -7.27 11.39
N ALA A 46 -8.27 -8.40 11.04
CA ALA A 46 -7.03 -8.86 11.65
C ALA A 46 -5.86 -7.89 11.43
N VAL A 47 -5.62 -7.47 10.18
CA VAL A 47 -4.54 -6.52 9.87
C VAL A 47 -4.77 -5.17 10.55
N LEU A 48 -6.00 -4.65 10.52
CA LEU A 48 -6.30 -3.38 11.20
C LEU A 48 -6.17 -3.46 12.72
N ALA A 49 -6.47 -4.61 13.33
CA ALA A 49 -6.24 -4.83 14.75
C ALA A 49 -4.74 -4.82 15.07
N ALA A 50 -3.93 -5.55 14.32
CA ALA A 50 -2.48 -5.58 14.48
C ALA A 50 -1.85 -4.17 14.30
N ARG A 51 -2.28 -3.42 13.28
CA ARG A 51 -1.82 -2.04 13.06
C ARG A 51 -2.21 -1.09 14.20
N ARG A 52 -3.39 -1.26 14.82
CA ARG A 52 -3.80 -0.47 15.99
C ARG A 52 -2.96 -0.79 17.22
N ALA A 53 -2.56 -2.03 17.39
CA ALA A 53 -1.71 -2.47 18.50
C ALA A 53 -0.25 -2.02 18.35
N MET A 54 0.18 -1.63 17.13
CA MET A 54 1.57 -1.21 16.88
C MET A 54 1.91 0.07 17.65
N PRO A 55 3.02 0.09 18.44
CA PRO A 55 3.47 1.28 19.18
C PRO A 55 3.81 2.45 18.25
N ALA A 56 3.61 3.67 18.72
CA ALA A 56 3.92 4.88 17.93
C ALA A 56 5.40 4.95 17.50
N ALA A 57 6.32 4.53 18.39
CA ALA A 57 7.76 4.48 18.08
C ALA A 57 8.05 3.51 16.92
N ALA A 58 7.42 2.33 16.90
CA ALA A 58 7.58 1.37 15.81
C ALA A 58 7.04 1.91 14.48
N ARG A 59 5.93 2.66 14.51
CA ARG A 59 5.42 3.34 13.31
C ARG A 59 6.36 4.42 12.80
N ALA A 60 6.98 5.19 13.69
CA ALA A 60 7.97 6.21 13.32
C ALA A 60 9.22 5.59 12.70
N GLU A 61 9.74 4.51 13.28
CA GLU A 61 10.87 3.75 12.73
C GLU A 61 10.52 3.15 11.36
N ALA A 62 9.33 2.58 11.22
CA ALA A 62 8.85 2.07 9.94
C ALA A 62 8.76 3.15 8.86
N ALA A 63 8.44 4.41 9.20
CA ALA A 63 8.38 5.52 8.25
C ALA A 63 9.74 5.75 7.57
N SER A 64 10.81 5.91 8.35
CA SER A 64 12.15 6.16 7.82
C SER A 64 12.70 4.94 7.06
N SER A 65 12.46 3.73 7.59
CA SER A 65 12.88 2.48 6.94
C SER A 65 12.17 2.27 5.60
N LEU A 66 10.86 2.52 5.53
CA LEU A 66 10.08 2.46 4.28
C LEU A 66 10.57 3.50 3.28
N THR A 67 10.79 4.75 3.72
CA THR A 67 11.33 5.80 2.85
C THR A 67 12.67 5.37 2.26
N ALA A 68 13.60 4.89 3.09
CA ALA A 68 14.88 4.39 2.64
C ALA A 68 14.74 3.21 1.65
N ALA A 69 13.86 2.24 1.95
CA ALA A 69 13.63 1.08 1.09
C ALA A 69 13.00 1.48 -0.27
N VAL A 70 12.03 2.38 -0.30
CA VAL A 70 11.43 2.90 -1.55
C VAL A 70 12.49 3.58 -2.42
N LEU A 71 13.39 4.34 -1.82
CA LEU A 71 14.47 5.03 -2.53
C LEU A 71 15.58 4.10 -3.06
N THR A 72 15.55 2.81 -2.75
CA THR A 72 16.44 1.82 -3.41
C THR A 72 15.88 1.33 -4.75
N LEU A 73 14.60 1.57 -5.04
CA LEU A 73 13.97 1.11 -6.27
C LEU A 73 14.43 1.94 -7.48
N PRO A 74 15.05 1.32 -8.51
CA PRO A 74 15.53 2.04 -9.70
C PRO A 74 14.43 2.81 -10.40
N GLU A 75 13.23 2.25 -10.48
CA GLU A 75 12.05 2.87 -11.08
C GLU A 75 11.60 4.14 -10.35
N VAL A 76 11.76 4.20 -9.02
CA VAL A 76 11.49 5.41 -8.24
C VAL A 76 12.60 6.44 -8.41
N MET A 77 13.84 5.97 -8.46
CA MET A 77 15.02 6.86 -8.59
C MET A 77 15.07 7.60 -9.91
N THR A 78 14.54 7.00 -10.97
CA THR A 78 14.53 7.56 -12.33
C THR A 78 13.20 8.19 -12.73
N ALA A 79 12.17 8.05 -11.89
CA ALA A 79 10.85 8.60 -12.16
C ALA A 79 10.85 10.13 -12.18
N ARG A 80 10.15 10.69 -13.17
CA ARG A 80 9.82 12.13 -13.23
C ARG A 80 8.50 12.42 -12.55
N ILE A 81 7.56 11.49 -12.64
CA ILE A 81 6.22 11.61 -12.07
C ILE A 81 5.97 10.39 -11.19
N VAL A 82 5.75 10.62 -9.90
CA VAL A 82 5.46 9.58 -8.91
C VAL A 82 4.07 9.82 -8.33
N ALA A 83 3.18 8.85 -8.43
CA ALA A 83 1.90 8.88 -7.72
C ALA A 83 2.06 8.19 -6.36
N VAL A 84 1.73 8.88 -5.27
CA VAL A 84 1.90 8.38 -3.89
C VAL A 84 0.65 8.69 -3.07
N TYR A 85 0.19 7.77 -2.26
CA TYR A 85 -0.90 8.06 -1.31
C TYR A 85 -0.42 8.92 -0.13
N VAL A 86 -1.33 9.74 0.41
CA VAL A 86 -1.15 10.39 1.70
C VAL A 86 -1.66 9.44 2.77
N SER A 87 -0.78 8.97 3.64
CA SER A 87 -1.12 7.98 4.67
C SER A 87 -2.13 8.50 5.68
N ILE A 88 -3.14 7.69 6.01
CA ILE A 88 -4.15 8.01 7.01
C ILE A 88 -4.21 6.96 8.13
N GLY A 89 -4.40 7.43 9.34
CA GLY A 89 -4.59 6.57 10.53
C GLY A 89 -3.41 5.64 10.77
N THR A 90 -3.60 4.33 10.56
CA THR A 90 -2.59 3.30 10.81
C THR A 90 -1.91 2.78 9.54
N GLU A 91 -2.04 3.46 8.42
CA GLU A 91 -1.34 3.08 7.19
C GLU A 91 0.17 3.26 7.32
N PRO A 92 0.98 2.51 6.55
CA PRO A 92 2.40 2.76 6.45
C PRO A 92 2.64 4.24 6.11
N PRO A 93 3.45 4.96 6.93
CA PRO A 93 3.58 6.41 6.81
C PRO A 93 4.29 6.82 5.52
N THR A 94 3.77 7.86 4.84
CA THR A 94 4.34 8.37 3.58
C THR A 94 4.78 9.84 3.67
N ALA A 95 4.61 10.48 4.81
CA ALA A 95 4.89 11.92 4.92
C ALA A 95 6.37 12.27 4.62
N GLU A 96 7.33 11.53 5.19
CA GLU A 96 8.75 11.69 4.92
C GLU A 96 9.09 11.36 3.45
N LEU A 97 8.50 10.29 2.91
CA LEU A 97 8.70 9.89 1.52
C LEU A 97 8.23 10.97 0.54
N LEU A 98 7.07 11.58 0.78
CA LEU A 98 6.53 12.66 -0.05
C LEU A 98 7.50 13.86 -0.09
N ASP A 99 8.00 14.29 1.07
CA ASP A 99 8.94 15.40 1.18
C ASP A 99 10.28 15.10 0.47
N VAL A 100 10.80 13.86 0.63
CA VAL A 100 12.03 13.45 -0.03
C VAL A 100 11.88 13.36 -1.54
N LEU A 101 10.80 12.77 -2.05
CA LEU A 101 10.54 12.70 -3.50
C LEU A 101 10.42 14.10 -4.10
N ARG A 102 9.71 15.01 -3.42
CA ARG A 102 9.57 16.42 -3.85
C ARG A 102 10.92 17.13 -3.88
N SER A 103 11.80 16.91 -2.89
CA SER A 103 13.13 17.54 -2.82
C SER A 103 14.09 17.06 -3.93
N ARG A 104 13.76 15.99 -4.63
CA ARG A 104 14.54 15.42 -5.75
C ARG A 104 14.00 15.83 -7.13
N ASP A 105 13.22 16.90 -7.18
CA ASP A 105 12.58 17.41 -8.40
C ASP A 105 11.60 16.44 -9.08
N ALA A 106 11.18 15.38 -8.42
CA ALA A 106 10.11 14.55 -8.90
C ALA A 106 8.76 15.28 -8.77
N ARG A 107 7.94 15.21 -9.81
CA ARG A 107 6.56 15.68 -9.74
C ARG A 107 5.74 14.65 -8.97
N VAL A 108 5.39 14.97 -7.74
CA VAL A 108 4.65 14.07 -6.86
C VAL A 108 3.15 14.34 -7.00
N MET A 109 2.39 13.33 -7.41
CA MET A 109 0.93 13.37 -7.46
C MET A 109 0.35 12.61 -6.27
N VAL A 110 -0.63 13.22 -5.60
CA VAL A 110 -1.36 12.58 -4.50
C VAL A 110 -2.84 12.46 -4.84
N PRO A 111 -3.51 11.41 -4.35
CA PRO A 111 -4.92 11.20 -4.64
C PRO A 111 -5.81 12.18 -3.89
N VAL A 112 -6.89 12.56 -4.55
CA VAL A 112 -8.00 13.33 -3.99
C VAL A 112 -9.25 12.47 -4.11
N LEU A 113 -9.77 12.01 -2.98
CA LEU A 113 -10.95 11.15 -2.95
C LEU A 113 -12.20 11.96 -3.31
N ARG A 114 -12.93 11.49 -4.31
CA ARG A 114 -14.18 12.06 -4.79
C ARG A 114 -15.38 11.46 -4.04
N GLU A 115 -16.54 12.05 -4.18
CA GLU A 115 -17.80 11.57 -3.58
C GLU A 115 -18.21 10.19 -4.12
N ASP A 116 -17.91 9.90 -5.40
CA ASP A 116 -18.16 8.62 -6.05
C ASP A 116 -17.09 7.54 -5.71
N LEU A 117 -16.23 7.84 -4.76
CA LEU A 117 -15.09 7.03 -4.32
C LEU A 117 -14.02 6.82 -5.40
N ASP A 118 -14.07 7.50 -6.52
CA ASP A 118 -12.95 7.52 -7.47
C ASP A 118 -11.83 8.46 -6.99
N LEU A 119 -10.65 8.34 -7.56
CA LEU A 119 -9.50 9.16 -7.23
C LEU A 119 -9.24 10.17 -8.34
N ASP A 120 -9.38 11.44 -8.01
CA ASP A 120 -8.75 12.53 -8.74
C ASP A 120 -7.31 12.71 -8.23
N TRP A 121 -6.52 13.52 -8.88
CA TRP A 121 -5.12 13.72 -8.54
C TRP A 121 -4.81 15.21 -8.40
N ALA A 122 -3.85 15.52 -7.53
CA ALA A 122 -3.32 16.87 -7.34
C ALA A 122 -1.81 16.81 -7.13
N ILE A 123 -1.09 17.91 -7.42
CA ILE A 123 0.34 17.98 -7.15
C ILE A 123 0.56 18.21 -5.66
N TYR A 124 1.47 17.45 -5.08
CA TYR A 124 1.99 17.66 -3.74
C TYR A 124 3.14 18.64 -3.78
N GLU A 125 3.03 19.75 -3.08
CA GLU A 125 4.11 20.71 -2.93
C GLU A 125 4.70 20.70 -1.52
N THR A 126 3.85 20.80 -0.51
CA THR A 126 4.27 20.75 0.89
C THR A 126 3.18 20.15 1.76
N ARG A 127 3.55 19.70 2.96
CA ARG A 127 2.61 19.13 3.94
C ARG A 127 1.59 20.17 4.43
N GLU A 128 2.01 21.44 4.54
CA GLU A 128 1.17 22.54 5.02
C GLU A 128 0.01 22.85 4.09
N GLN A 129 0.11 22.44 2.82
CA GLN A 129 -0.97 22.61 1.83
C GLN A 129 -2.00 21.48 1.86
N LEU A 130 -1.76 20.45 2.67
CA LEU A 130 -2.74 19.38 2.83
C LEU A 130 -3.84 19.83 3.78
N SER A 131 -5.08 19.69 3.35
CA SER A 131 -6.28 19.92 4.15
C SER A 131 -7.15 18.66 4.22
N PRO A 132 -8.00 18.52 5.25
CA PRO A 132 -8.94 17.41 5.34
C PRO A 132 -9.94 17.43 4.19
N GLY A 133 -9.90 16.38 3.37
CA GLY A 133 -10.85 16.16 2.27
C GLY A 133 -11.96 15.18 2.64
N ALA A 134 -12.62 14.64 1.61
CA ALA A 134 -13.69 13.65 1.77
C ALA A 134 -13.19 12.42 2.56
N HIS A 135 -14.04 11.88 3.43
CA HIS A 135 -13.76 10.70 4.26
C HIS A 135 -12.48 10.78 5.12
N GLY A 136 -12.01 11.99 5.46
CA GLY A 136 -10.81 12.20 6.27
C GLY A 136 -9.49 11.93 5.52
N VAL A 137 -9.52 11.84 4.20
CA VAL A 137 -8.33 11.76 3.35
C VAL A 137 -7.78 13.16 3.16
N TRP A 138 -6.52 13.36 3.54
CA TRP A 138 -5.83 14.64 3.36
C TRP A 138 -5.41 14.81 1.90
N ALA A 139 -5.69 15.98 1.35
CA ALA A 139 -5.35 16.31 -0.03
C ALA A 139 -4.96 17.79 -0.17
N PRO A 140 -4.15 18.17 -1.18
CA PRO A 140 -3.86 19.58 -1.46
C PRO A 140 -5.13 20.32 -1.86
N GLU A 141 -5.23 21.59 -1.44
CA GLU A 141 -6.15 22.54 -2.05
C GLU A 141 -5.55 23.03 -3.37
N GLY A 142 -6.36 23.15 -4.41
CA GLY A 142 -5.89 23.66 -5.69
C GLY A 142 -6.36 22.86 -6.91
N PRO A 143 -5.70 23.06 -8.07
CA PRO A 143 -6.11 22.45 -9.32
C PRO A 143 -6.12 20.93 -9.27
N ARG A 144 -7.17 20.33 -9.85
CA ARG A 144 -7.28 18.89 -10.06
C ARG A 144 -6.74 18.52 -11.43
N LEU A 145 -6.04 17.39 -11.49
CA LEU A 145 -5.43 16.90 -12.72
C LEU A 145 -6.37 16.00 -13.52
N GLY A 146 -7.47 15.56 -12.91
CA GLY A 146 -8.39 14.58 -13.48
C GLY A 146 -8.06 13.14 -13.06
N VAL A 147 -9.06 12.26 -13.17
CA VAL A 147 -8.96 10.86 -12.74
C VAL A 147 -7.95 10.06 -13.59
N ASP A 148 -7.73 10.47 -14.83
CA ASP A 148 -6.84 9.80 -15.76
C ASP A 148 -5.37 10.21 -15.60
N ALA A 149 -5.07 11.25 -14.81
CA ALA A 149 -3.71 11.75 -14.61
C ALA A 149 -2.74 10.69 -14.05
N VAL A 150 -3.25 9.66 -13.36
CA VAL A 150 -2.43 8.55 -12.87
C VAL A 150 -1.77 7.75 -14.00
N ALA A 151 -2.31 7.81 -15.21
CA ALA A 151 -1.71 7.16 -16.39
C ALA A 151 -0.37 7.77 -16.80
N ASP A 152 -0.11 9.03 -16.43
CA ASP A 152 1.15 9.71 -16.71
C ASP A 152 2.25 9.36 -15.68
N ALA A 153 1.90 8.71 -14.56
CA ALA A 153 2.87 8.33 -13.54
C ALA A 153 3.87 7.29 -14.06
N ASP A 154 5.15 7.51 -13.79
CA ASP A 154 6.21 6.54 -14.09
C ASP A 154 6.16 5.37 -13.11
N VAL A 155 5.74 5.63 -11.86
CA VAL A 155 5.54 4.65 -10.79
C VAL A 155 4.36 5.06 -9.90
N VAL A 156 3.58 4.07 -9.45
CA VAL A 156 2.44 4.30 -8.54
C VAL A 156 2.67 3.56 -7.24
N LEU A 157 2.80 4.30 -6.14
CA LEU A 157 2.93 3.78 -4.79
C LEU A 157 1.55 3.79 -4.12
N VAL A 158 1.05 2.59 -3.77
CA VAL A 158 -0.34 2.42 -3.32
C VAL A 158 -0.44 1.90 -1.88
N PRO A 159 -1.51 2.24 -1.17
CA PRO A 159 -1.78 1.64 0.13
C PRO A 159 -2.37 0.24 -0.05
N ALA A 160 -2.04 -0.64 0.88
CA ALA A 160 -2.70 -1.92 1.04
C ALA A 160 -2.75 -2.33 2.51
N LEU A 161 -3.66 -3.21 2.85
CA LEU A 161 -3.69 -3.91 4.14
C LEU A 161 -2.84 -5.18 4.07
N ALA A 162 -2.86 -5.87 2.94
CA ALA A 162 -2.00 -7.01 2.68
C ALA A 162 -1.83 -7.18 1.16
N VAL A 163 -0.79 -7.91 0.76
CA VAL A 163 -0.57 -8.31 -0.63
C VAL A 163 -0.24 -9.80 -0.65
N GLY A 164 -0.83 -10.54 -1.58
CA GLY A 164 -0.49 -11.94 -1.86
C GLY A 164 0.80 -12.05 -2.68
N ALA A 165 1.45 -13.20 -2.61
CA ALA A 165 2.65 -13.47 -3.40
C ALA A 165 2.43 -13.35 -4.92
N ASP A 166 1.18 -13.45 -5.36
CA ASP A 166 0.72 -13.28 -6.74
C ASP A 166 0.38 -11.81 -7.10
N GLY A 167 0.61 -10.86 -6.21
CA GLY A 167 0.31 -9.45 -6.41
C GLY A 167 -1.15 -9.04 -6.10
N ALA A 168 -2.00 -9.97 -5.71
CA ALA A 168 -3.37 -9.65 -5.30
C ALA A 168 -3.34 -8.72 -4.06
N ARG A 169 -4.04 -7.59 -4.13
CA ARG A 169 -4.01 -6.54 -3.12
C ARG A 169 -5.29 -6.50 -2.28
N LEU A 170 -5.15 -6.54 -0.97
CA LEU A 170 -6.24 -6.29 -0.04
C LEU A 170 -6.31 -4.81 0.32
N GLY A 171 -7.28 -4.10 -0.20
CA GLY A 171 -7.57 -2.72 0.17
C GLY A 171 -8.64 -2.62 1.27
N ARG A 172 -9.03 -1.40 1.61
CA ARG A 172 -10.09 -1.11 2.60
C ARG A 172 -11.51 -1.45 2.13
N GLY A 173 -11.73 -1.72 0.82
CA GLY A 173 -13.00 -2.17 0.25
C GLY A 173 -13.78 -1.10 -0.51
N GLY A 174 -13.29 0.11 -0.67
CA GLY A 174 -13.95 1.17 -1.46
C GLY A 174 -13.75 1.06 -2.98
N GLY A 175 -12.83 0.22 -3.46
CA GLY A 175 -12.53 0.04 -4.88
C GLY A 175 -11.82 1.22 -5.56
N SER A 176 -11.50 2.28 -4.82
CA SER A 176 -10.88 3.51 -5.35
C SER A 176 -9.58 3.24 -6.10
N TYR A 177 -8.69 2.44 -5.49
CA TYR A 177 -7.42 2.09 -6.11
C TYR A 177 -7.57 1.07 -7.25
N ASP A 178 -8.58 0.20 -7.24
CA ASP A 178 -8.80 -0.70 -8.37
C ASP A 178 -9.23 0.09 -9.62
N ARG A 179 -10.08 1.11 -9.45
CA ARG A 179 -10.42 2.04 -10.53
C ARG A 179 -9.22 2.86 -11.03
N ALA A 180 -8.44 3.42 -10.11
CA ALA A 180 -7.25 4.20 -10.47
C ALA A 180 -6.20 3.34 -11.18
N LEU A 181 -5.89 2.15 -10.65
CA LEU A 181 -4.89 1.25 -11.22
C LEU A 181 -5.30 0.67 -12.57
N ALA A 182 -6.61 0.55 -12.85
CA ALA A 182 -7.10 0.15 -14.17
C ALA A 182 -6.74 1.15 -15.29
N ARG A 183 -6.45 2.42 -14.92
CA ARG A 183 -6.01 3.48 -15.84
C ARG A 183 -4.49 3.51 -16.05
N VAL A 184 -3.75 2.84 -15.17
CA VAL A 184 -2.27 2.80 -15.26
C VAL A 184 -1.87 1.88 -16.42
N PRO A 185 -1.05 2.35 -17.38
CA PRO A 185 -0.61 1.53 -18.50
C PRO A 185 0.08 0.23 -18.06
N ALA A 186 -0.09 -0.83 -18.85
CA ALA A 186 0.61 -2.07 -18.64
C ALA A 186 2.14 -1.85 -18.62
N GLY A 187 2.84 -2.57 -17.74
CA GLY A 187 4.29 -2.44 -17.58
C GLY A 187 4.74 -1.27 -16.67
N ARG A 188 3.85 -0.37 -16.27
CA ARG A 188 4.18 0.64 -15.25
C ARG A 188 4.23 0.01 -13.87
N PRO A 189 5.28 0.27 -13.06
CA PRO A 189 5.39 -0.24 -11.70
C PRO A 189 4.24 0.24 -10.80
N ARG A 190 3.61 -0.72 -10.12
CA ARG A 190 2.55 -0.52 -9.13
C ARG A 190 3.00 -1.19 -7.85
N THR A 191 3.49 -0.42 -6.91
CA THR A 191 4.15 -0.93 -5.70
C THR A 191 3.35 -0.62 -4.45
N ALA A 192 3.00 -1.64 -3.68
CA ALA A 192 2.30 -1.47 -2.41
C ALA A 192 3.29 -1.23 -1.27
N LEU A 193 2.97 -0.27 -0.39
CA LEU A 193 3.71 -0.07 0.85
C LEU A 193 3.00 -0.82 1.98
N LEU A 194 3.75 -1.63 2.70
CA LEU A 194 3.26 -2.53 3.74
C LEU A 194 4.13 -2.41 5.00
N TYR A 195 3.59 -2.83 6.13
CA TYR A 195 4.44 -3.23 7.26
C TYR A 195 4.94 -4.66 7.06
N ASP A 196 6.02 -5.01 7.78
CA ASP A 196 6.54 -6.37 7.79
C ASP A 196 5.45 -7.36 8.27
N GLY A 197 5.36 -8.51 7.58
CA GLY A 197 4.34 -9.52 7.85
C GLY A 197 3.03 -9.35 7.06
N GLU A 198 2.83 -8.24 6.33
CA GLU A 198 1.62 -8.01 5.53
C GLU A 198 1.73 -8.52 4.08
N LEU A 199 2.91 -9.02 3.67
CA LEU A 199 3.07 -9.83 2.46
C LEU A 199 2.70 -11.28 2.81
N LEU A 200 1.58 -11.76 2.28
CA LEU A 200 0.98 -13.05 2.60
C LEU A 200 1.18 -14.08 1.46
N PRO A 201 1.07 -15.37 1.74
CA PRO A 201 1.08 -16.40 0.69
C PRO A 201 -0.01 -16.20 -0.36
N GLY A 202 -1.17 -15.68 0.04
CA GLY A 202 -2.28 -15.39 -0.86
C GLY A 202 -3.29 -14.43 -0.25
N VAL A 203 -3.99 -13.71 -1.12
CA VAL A 203 -5.12 -12.83 -0.78
C VAL A 203 -6.27 -13.20 -1.71
N PRO A 204 -7.51 -13.38 -1.19
CA PRO A 204 -8.65 -13.65 -2.06
C PRO A 204 -8.82 -12.50 -3.06
N ALA A 205 -8.88 -12.82 -4.35
CA ALA A 205 -9.01 -11.84 -5.42
C ALA A 205 -10.26 -12.09 -6.28
N GLU A 206 -10.81 -11.01 -6.82
CA GLU A 206 -11.91 -11.01 -7.78
C GLU A 206 -11.39 -10.52 -9.15
N PRO A 207 -12.09 -10.81 -10.25
CA PRO A 207 -11.59 -10.46 -11.59
C PRO A 207 -11.31 -8.97 -11.83
N HIS A 208 -11.97 -8.08 -11.08
CA HIS A 208 -11.79 -6.64 -11.20
C HIS A 208 -10.67 -6.08 -10.30
N ASP A 209 -10.15 -6.87 -9.35
CA ASP A 209 -9.08 -6.43 -8.47
C ASP A 209 -7.78 -6.22 -9.27
N GLN A 210 -7.19 -5.05 -9.14
CA GLN A 210 -5.93 -4.72 -9.81
C GLN A 210 -4.74 -5.19 -8.97
N ARG A 211 -3.84 -5.94 -9.62
CA ARG A 211 -2.63 -6.46 -8.99
C ARG A 211 -1.54 -5.41 -8.91
N VAL A 212 -0.67 -5.54 -7.91
CA VAL A 212 0.57 -4.79 -7.80
C VAL A 212 1.75 -5.61 -8.34
N THR A 213 2.76 -4.94 -8.86
CA THR A 213 3.97 -5.54 -9.42
C THR A 213 5.12 -5.59 -8.42
N GLY A 214 4.96 -4.95 -7.27
CA GLY A 214 5.97 -4.93 -6.20
C GLY A 214 5.39 -4.58 -4.84
N VAL A 215 6.14 -4.88 -3.82
CA VAL A 215 5.89 -4.48 -2.43
C VAL A 215 7.15 -3.91 -1.81
N VAL A 216 6.99 -2.93 -0.94
CA VAL A 216 8.04 -2.42 -0.06
C VAL A 216 7.57 -2.51 1.37
N THR A 217 8.43 -3.05 2.23
CA THR A 217 8.25 -3.09 3.68
C THR A 217 9.45 -2.41 4.36
N PRO A 218 9.40 -2.12 5.66
CA PRO A 218 10.57 -1.63 6.39
C PRO A 218 11.82 -2.50 6.23
N SER A 219 11.66 -3.82 6.05
CA SER A 219 12.76 -4.76 5.84
C SER A 219 13.31 -4.79 4.42
N GLY A 220 12.66 -4.15 3.43
CA GLY A 220 13.15 -4.06 2.05
C GLY A 220 12.07 -4.17 1.00
N ALA A 221 12.52 -4.18 -0.25
CA ALA A 221 11.67 -4.23 -1.44
C ALA A 221 11.66 -5.62 -2.08
N ARG A 222 10.54 -5.99 -2.69
CA ARG A 222 10.38 -7.22 -3.47
C ARG A 222 9.57 -6.93 -4.73
N HIS A 223 10.13 -7.25 -5.88
CA HIS A 223 9.36 -7.37 -7.11
C HIS A 223 8.52 -8.64 -7.07
N LEU A 224 7.26 -8.52 -7.47
CA LEU A 224 6.37 -9.65 -7.62
C LEU A 224 6.35 -10.01 -9.11
N VAL A 225 6.51 -11.29 -9.41
CA VAL A 225 6.39 -11.76 -10.80
C VAL A 225 4.92 -11.60 -11.18
N ASP A 226 4.64 -10.91 -12.30
CA ASP A 226 3.30 -10.92 -12.86
C ASP A 226 2.89 -12.38 -13.03
N GLY A 227 1.99 -12.85 -12.17
CA GLY A 227 1.32 -14.12 -12.37
C GLY A 227 0.54 -13.96 -13.68
N GLY A 228 1.13 -14.38 -14.78
CA GLY A 228 0.48 -14.46 -16.07
C GLY A 228 -0.82 -15.26 -15.95
N PRO A 229 -1.74 -15.10 -16.92
CA PRO A 229 -3.03 -15.76 -16.90
C PRO A 229 -2.92 -17.26 -16.82
#